data_e50cef7b1497b735c0c9c224aa88bc6e
#
_entry.id   e50cef7b1497b735c0c9c224aa88bc6e
#
_cell.length_a   1.000
_cell.length_b   1.000
_cell.length_c   1.000
_cell.angle_alpha   90.00
_cell.angle_beta   90.00
_cell.angle_gamma   90.00
#
_symmetry.space_group_name_H-M   'P 1'
#
loop_
_entity.id
_entity.type
_entity.pdbx_description
1 polymer ?
#
loop_
_entity_poly.entity_id
_entity_poly.type
_entity_poly.pdbx_seq_one_letter_code
_entity_poly.pdbx_strand_id
1 'polypeptide(L)'
;MLKYFIKRCIAIIPVLFVVSVLAFAFVHMLPGDPARMMAGQDADTSTVEMLRSQLGLDKPLPVQYLTYMGNLAKGDLGISLRTKLPVFEELALRYMPTMYLAMAGMLWSVVLGVFFGAIAAIYSGKWQDYTAMLVSVSGISIPQFWLGLLCIQLFSVYLGWLPVAGFTGKWSELILPAFTLGATVAAIMARFTLSAFLDVLDEEYISTARAKGVSETMVMWKHAFRNALIPVITMVGLQFGFLLGGSVVVETVFAWPGLGRYMIEAVAVRDYPVLQALLLLYSFHFVFINLIVDMFYALINPEIRYE
;
A
#
# COMPACT_ATOMS: atom_id res chain seq x y z
N MET A 1 3.75 22.28 16.47
CA MET A 1 3.13 20.93 16.26
C MET A 1 1.63 21.03 15.97
N LEU A 2 0.78 21.59 16.86
CA LEU A 2 -0.67 21.64 16.63
C LEU A 2 -1.04 22.44 15.36
N LYS A 3 -0.43 23.60 15.13
CA LYS A 3 -0.66 24.42 13.92
C LYS A 3 -0.25 23.67 12.64
N TYR A 4 0.88 22.97 12.66
CA TYR A 4 1.35 22.13 11.54
C TYR A 4 0.38 20.98 11.28
N PHE A 5 -0.05 20.27 12.32
CA PHE A 5 -1.05 19.21 12.21
C PHE A 5 -2.36 19.70 11.60
N ILE A 6 -2.90 20.83 12.09
CA ILE A 6 -4.13 21.42 11.54
C ILE A 6 -3.95 21.80 10.07
N LYS A 7 -2.84 22.46 9.70
CA LYS A 7 -2.52 22.84 8.30
C LYS A 7 -2.51 21.58 7.40
N ARG A 8 -1.91 20.48 7.87
CA ARG A 8 -1.86 19.21 7.13
C ARG A 8 -3.23 18.55 7.02
N CYS A 9 -4.01 18.52 8.10
CA CYS A 9 -5.39 18.00 8.05
C CYS A 9 -6.28 18.80 7.09
N ILE A 10 -6.16 20.13 7.06
CA ILE A 10 -6.90 20.97 6.11
C ILE A 10 -6.45 20.67 4.67
N ALA A 11 -5.14 20.46 4.42
CA ALA A 11 -4.62 20.13 3.10
C ALA A 11 -5.12 18.77 2.55
N ILE A 12 -5.56 17.87 3.43
CA ILE A 12 -6.15 16.58 3.04
C ILE A 12 -7.54 16.75 2.41
N ILE A 13 -8.34 17.71 2.87
CA ILE A 13 -9.73 17.89 2.43
C ILE A 13 -9.83 18.10 0.91
N PRO A 14 -9.07 19.03 0.29
CA PRO A 14 -9.08 19.18 -1.17
C PRO A 14 -8.66 17.90 -1.91
N VAL A 15 -7.69 17.17 -1.38
CA VAL A 15 -7.21 15.93 -2.00
C VAL A 15 -8.33 14.87 -1.99
N LEU A 16 -8.97 14.65 -0.85
CA LEU A 16 -10.09 13.70 -0.76
C LEU A 16 -11.28 14.13 -1.62
N PHE A 17 -11.54 15.43 -1.72
CA PHE A 17 -12.57 15.95 -2.61
C PHE A 17 -12.25 15.62 -4.08
N VAL A 18 -11.04 15.94 -4.56
CA VAL A 18 -10.62 15.62 -5.93
C VAL A 18 -10.69 14.11 -6.18
N VAL A 19 -10.21 13.31 -5.25
CA VAL A 19 -10.28 11.84 -5.36
C VAL A 19 -11.72 11.36 -5.43
N SER A 20 -12.64 11.92 -4.63
CA SER A 20 -14.05 11.52 -4.68
C SER A 20 -14.70 11.84 -6.04
N VAL A 21 -14.36 12.99 -6.63
CA VAL A 21 -14.80 13.36 -7.99
C VAL A 21 -14.23 12.39 -9.02
N LEU A 22 -12.93 12.09 -8.93
CA LEU A 22 -12.27 11.16 -9.85
C LEU A 22 -12.81 9.72 -9.72
N ALA A 23 -13.02 9.24 -8.50
CA ALA A 23 -13.60 7.91 -8.25
C ALA A 23 -15.04 7.82 -8.81
N PHE A 24 -15.84 8.85 -8.60
CA PHE A 24 -17.18 8.93 -9.15
C PHE A 24 -17.14 8.97 -10.69
N ALA A 25 -16.32 9.81 -11.28
CA ALA A 25 -16.18 9.93 -12.74
C ALA A 25 -15.66 8.63 -13.35
N PHE A 26 -14.63 8.02 -12.77
CA PHE A 26 -14.04 6.77 -13.25
C PHE A 26 -15.09 5.66 -13.37
N VAL A 27 -15.92 5.48 -12.35
CA VAL A 27 -16.96 4.45 -12.33
C VAL A 27 -18.01 4.71 -13.42
N HIS A 28 -18.37 5.99 -13.67
CA HIS A 28 -19.32 6.36 -14.71
C HIS A 28 -18.74 6.24 -16.14
N MET A 29 -17.40 6.22 -16.27
CA MET A 29 -16.73 5.99 -17.56
C MET A 29 -16.61 4.50 -17.91
N LEU A 30 -16.83 3.59 -16.96
CA LEU A 30 -16.80 2.15 -17.24
C LEU A 30 -17.95 1.77 -18.18
N PRO A 31 -17.68 1.04 -19.27
CA PRO A 31 -18.72 0.63 -20.19
C PRO A 31 -19.69 -0.33 -19.53
N GLY A 32 -21.02 -0.05 -19.62
CA GLY A 32 -22.10 -0.86 -19.08
C GLY A 32 -23.14 -0.01 -18.33
N ASP A 33 -24.32 -0.59 -18.12
CA ASP A 33 -25.41 0.00 -17.38
C ASP A 33 -25.63 -0.76 -16.07
N PRO A 34 -25.40 -0.14 -14.89
CA PRO A 34 -25.60 -0.76 -13.59
C PRO A 34 -27.02 -1.30 -13.39
N ALA A 35 -28.04 -0.56 -13.87
CA ALA A 35 -29.41 -0.98 -13.76
C ALA A 35 -29.68 -2.27 -14.55
N ARG A 36 -29.10 -2.38 -15.75
CA ARG A 36 -29.17 -3.59 -16.58
C ARG A 36 -28.47 -4.78 -15.92
N MET A 37 -27.33 -4.52 -15.28
CA MET A 37 -26.59 -5.58 -14.58
C MET A 37 -27.32 -6.10 -13.35
N MET A 38 -28.00 -5.21 -12.62
CA MET A 38 -28.83 -5.61 -11.47
C MET A 38 -30.10 -6.36 -11.90
N ALA A 39 -30.71 -5.96 -13.02
CA ALA A 39 -31.91 -6.58 -13.54
C ALA A 39 -31.62 -7.98 -14.09
N GLY A 40 -30.43 -8.24 -14.61
CA GLY A 40 -30.07 -9.44 -15.34
C GLY A 40 -30.22 -9.27 -16.87
N GLN A 41 -29.56 -10.16 -17.62
CA GLN A 41 -29.52 -10.06 -19.09
C GLN A 41 -30.89 -10.21 -19.74
N ASP A 42 -31.74 -11.04 -19.15
CA ASP A 42 -33.07 -11.38 -19.67
C ASP A 42 -34.21 -10.47 -19.15
N ALA A 43 -33.86 -9.46 -18.32
CA ALA A 43 -34.85 -8.56 -17.77
C ALA A 43 -35.52 -7.70 -18.85
N ASP A 44 -36.80 -7.44 -18.72
CA ASP A 44 -37.53 -6.54 -19.58
C ASP A 44 -37.08 -5.06 -19.38
N THR A 45 -37.41 -4.23 -20.39
CA THR A 45 -37.00 -2.83 -20.38
C THR A 45 -37.63 -2.06 -19.22
N SER A 46 -38.84 -2.40 -18.82
CA SER A 46 -39.57 -1.75 -17.74
C SER A 46 -38.92 -2.00 -16.38
N THR A 47 -38.41 -3.18 -16.13
CA THR A 47 -37.65 -3.53 -14.90
C THR A 47 -36.33 -2.78 -14.86
N VAL A 48 -35.63 -2.66 -15.99
CA VAL A 48 -34.37 -1.89 -16.07
C VAL A 48 -34.62 -0.42 -15.79
N GLU A 49 -35.64 0.18 -16.36
CA GLU A 49 -35.98 1.60 -16.15
C GLU A 49 -36.38 1.88 -14.69
N MET A 50 -37.17 0.98 -14.10
CA MET A 50 -37.52 1.07 -12.68
C MET A 50 -36.30 1.04 -11.79
N LEU A 51 -35.35 0.13 -12.02
CA LEU A 51 -34.11 0.05 -11.27
C LEU A 51 -33.21 1.28 -11.50
N ARG A 52 -33.16 1.80 -12.74
CA ARG A 52 -32.42 3.02 -13.07
C ARG A 52 -32.94 4.22 -12.26
N SER A 53 -34.26 4.37 -12.17
CA SER A 53 -34.87 5.43 -11.36
C SER A 53 -34.66 5.23 -9.86
N GLN A 54 -34.77 3.99 -9.35
CA GLN A 54 -34.49 3.68 -7.95
C GLN A 54 -33.03 3.97 -7.54
N LEU A 55 -32.08 3.71 -8.44
CA LEU A 55 -30.66 4.02 -8.24
C LEU A 55 -30.34 5.50 -8.50
N GLY A 56 -31.31 6.28 -8.99
CA GLY A 56 -31.13 7.70 -9.33
C GLY A 56 -30.21 7.92 -10.52
N LEU A 57 -29.97 6.92 -11.36
CA LEU A 57 -29.13 7.00 -12.56
C LEU A 57 -29.78 7.76 -13.72
N ASP A 58 -31.04 8.08 -13.61
CA ASP A 58 -31.83 8.96 -14.49
C ASP A 58 -31.56 10.45 -14.23
N LYS A 59 -30.95 10.81 -13.08
CA LYS A 59 -30.66 12.18 -12.70
C LYS A 59 -29.40 12.71 -13.37
N PRO A 60 -29.25 14.05 -13.51
CA PRO A 60 -28.00 14.64 -13.99
C PRO A 60 -26.80 14.26 -13.11
N LEU A 61 -25.62 14.04 -13.70
CA LEU A 61 -24.40 13.62 -12.98
C LEU A 61 -24.07 14.44 -11.73
N PRO A 62 -24.19 15.81 -11.74
CA PRO A 62 -23.96 16.59 -10.53
C PRO A 62 -24.90 16.21 -9.37
N VAL A 63 -26.16 15.88 -9.67
CA VAL A 63 -27.15 15.47 -8.66
C VAL A 63 -26.81 14.08 -8.11
N GLN A 64 -26.40 13.16 -8.98
CA GLN A 64 -25.92 11.83 -8.55
C GLN A 64 -24.70 11.96 -7.63
N TYR A 65 -23.74 12.81 -7.98
CA TYR A 65 -22.55 13.07 -7.16
C TYR A 65 -22.90 13.67 -5.79
N LEU A 66 -23.77 14.67 -5.75
CA LEU A 66 -24.21 15.25 -4.47
C LEU A 66 -24.97 14.25 -3.60
N THR A 67 -25.80 13.38 -4.19
CA THR A 67 -26.47 12.30 -3.49
C THR A 67 -25.45 11.31 -2.91
N TYR A 68 -24.47 10.90 -3.72
CA TYR A 68 -23.37 10.04 -3.31
C TYR A 68 -22.59 10.64 -2.13
N MET A 69 -22.17 11.90 -2.22
CA MET A 69 -21.46 12.60 -1.14
C MET A 69 -22.32 12.73 0.13
N GLY A 70 -23.63 12.97 -0.02
CA GLY A 70 -24.57 13.02 1.10
C GLY A 70 -24.72 11.69 1.84
N ASN A 71 -24.73 10.58 1.11
CA ASN A 71 -24.74 9.22 1.66
C ASN A 71 -23.41 8.89 2.33
N LEU A 72 -22.31 9.19 1.66
CA LEU A 72 -20.95 9.01 2.21
C LEU A 72 -20.77 9.75 3.54
N ALA A 73 -21.27 10.99 3.65
CA ALA A 73 -21.20 11.78 4.89
C ALA A 73 -22.01 11.15 6.06
N LYS A 74 -22.98 10.29 5.75
CA LYS A 74 -23.75 9.50 6.73
C LYS A 74 -23.13 8.13 7.01
N GLY A 75 -21.99 7.79 6.38
CA GLY A 75 -21.35 6.48 6.47
C GLY A 75 -22.00 5.40 5.59
N ASP A 76 -22.92 5.77 4.72
CA ASP A 76 -23.55 4.85 3.77
C ASP A 76 -22.71 4.76 2.49
N LEU A 77 -22.06 3.62 2.31
CA LEU A 77 -21.27 3.29 1.12
C LEU A 77 -22.10 2.60 0.01
N GLY A 78 -23.39 2.45 0.22
CA GLY A 78 -24.31 1.77 -0.68
C GLY A 78 -24.34 0.25 -0.50
N ILE A 79 -25.00 -0.40 -1.44
CA ILE A 79 -25.23 -1.85 -1.46
C ILE A 79 -24.51 -2.44 -2.68
N SER A 80 -23.76 -3.52 -2.50
CA SER A 80 -23.11 -4.26 -3.58
C SER A 80 -24.15 -4.73 -4.61
N LEU A 81 -23.89 -4.49 -5.87
CA LEU A 81 -24.77 -4.93 -6.97
C LEU A 81 -24.75 -6.45 -7.12
N ARG A 82 -23.64 -7.10 -6.75
CA ARG A 82 -23.45 -8.55 -6.83
C ARG A 82 -24.04 -9.29 -5.64
N THR A 83 -23.61 -8.94 -4.44
CA THR A 83 -23.92 -9.70 -3.21
C THR A 83 -25.22 -9.25 -2.55
N LYS A 84 -25.72 -8.04 -2.89
CA LYS A 84 -26.86 -7.36 -2.27
C LYS A 84 -26.66 -7.07 -0.77
N LEU A 85 -25.42 -7.11 -0.29
CA LEU A 85 -25.05 -6.77 1.08
C LEU A 85 -24.54 -5.31 1.18
N PRO A 86 -24.59 -4.69 2.37
CA PRO A 86 -23.99 -3.39 2.59
C PRO A 86 -22.49 -3.42 2.31
N VAL A 87 -22.00 -2.49 1.49
CA VAL A 87 -20.58 -2.41 1.10
C VAL A 87 -19.68 -2.26 2.31
N PHE A 88 -20.10 -1.48 3.31
CA PHE A 88 -19.35 -1.30 4.56
C PHE A 88 -19.01 -2.63 5.26
N GLU A 89 -19.97 -3.53 5.38
CA GLU A 89 -19.77 -4.83 6.03
C GLU A 89 -18.77 -5.69 5.26
N GLU A 90 -18.88 -5.70 3.93
CA GLU A 90 -18.00 -6.46 3.05
C GLU A 90 -16.56 -5.95 3.09
N LEU A 91 -16.38 -4.62 3.16
CA LEU A 91 -15.07 -4.00 3.32
C LEU A 91 -14.48 -4.30 4.70
N ALA A 92 -15.29 -4.21 5.76
CA ALA A 92 -14.84 -4.48 7.13
C ALA A 92 -14.27 -5.90 7.31
N LEU A 93 -14.91 -6.90 6.69
CA LEU A 93 -14.44 -8.29 6.72
C LEU A 93 -13.08 -8.48 6.04
N ARG A 94 -12.80 -7.72 4.96
CA ARG A 94 -11.59 -7.86 4.13
C ARG A 94 -10.46 -6.92 4.54
N TYR A 95 -10.77 -5.95 5.39
CA TYR A 95 -9.83 -4.92 5.81
C TYR A 95 -8.63 -5.49 6.58
N MET A 96 -8.90 -6.27 7.63
CA MET A 96 -7.85 -6.84 8.47
C MET A 96 -6.92 -7.80 7.73
N PRO A 97 -7.38 -8.71 6.87
CA PRO A 97 -6.50 -9.52 6.02
C PRO A 97 -5.52 -8.69 5.20
N THR A 98 -5.97 -7.62 4.52
CA THR A 98 -5.07 -6.73 3.78
C THR A 98 -4.06 -6.04 4.70
N MET A 99 -4.49 -5.56 5.89
CA MET A 99 -3.58 -4.94 6.85
C MET A 99 -2.52 -5.92 7.37
N TYR A 100 -2.89 -7.16 7.71
CA TYR A 100 -1.91 -8.18 8.13
C TYR A 100 -0.88 -8.44 7.03
N LEU A 101 -1.31 -8.56 5.79
CA LEU A 101 -0.42 -8.77 4.65
C LEU A 101 0.52 -7.58 4.44
N ALA A 102 0.00 -6.35 4.45
CA ALA A 102 0.78 -5.13 4.27
C ALA A 102 1.80 -4.93 5.42
N MET A 103 1.38 -5.15 6.67
CA MET A 103 2.28 -5.04 7.83
C MET A 103 3.37 -6.09 7.81
N ALA A 104 3.05 -7.35 7.51
CA ALA A 104 4.03 -8.41 7.42
C ALA A 104 4.99 -8.18 6.24
N GLY A 105 4.48 -7.78 5.08
CA GLY A 105 5.27 -7.40 3.91
C GLY A 105 6.23 -6.25 4.21
N MET A 106 5.76 -5.21 4.91
CA MET A 106 6.60 -4.08 5.31
C MET A 106 7.67 -4.48 6.32
N LEU A 107 7.29 -5.24 7.36
CA LEU A 107 8.21 -5.63 8.43
C LEU A 107 9.45 -6.33 7.88
N TRP A 108 9.26 -7.39 7.09
CA TRP A 108 10.39 -8.11 6.55
C TRP A 108 11.16 -7.31 5.50
N SER A 109 10.47 -6.48 4.69
CA SER A 109 11.10 -5.61 3.71
C SER A 109 12.05 -4.62 4.36
N VAL A 110 11.63 -4.01 5.46
CA VAL A 110 12.48 -3.08 6.24
C VAL A 110 13.67 -3.82 6.83
N VAL A 111 13.42 -4.98 7.47
CA VAL A 111 14.49 -5.77 8.09
C VAL A 111 15.54 -6.18 7.07
N LEU A 112 15.14 -6.80 5.96
CA LEU A 112 16.08 -7.24 4.94
C LEU A 112 16.66 -6.08 4.13
N GLY A 113 15.84 -5.07 3.81
CA GLY A 113 16.31 -3.90 3.07
C GLY A 113 17.39 -3.13 3.86
N VAL A 114 17.14 -2.85 5.13
CA VAL A 114 18.13 -2.20 6.00
C VAL A 114 19.37 -3.08 6.19
N PHE A 115 19.19 -4.39 6.38
CA PHE A 115 20.30 -5.33 6.55
C PHE A 115 21.21 -5.37 5.30
N PHE A 116 20.66 -5.58 4.12
CA PHE A 116 21.45 -5.63 2.88
C PHE A 116 22.04 -4.26 2.52
N GLY A 117 21.31 -3.17 2.73
CA GLY A 117 21.80 -1.82 2.49
C GLY A 117 22.98 -1.45 3.43
N ALA A 118 22.88 -1.82 4.71
CA ALA A 118 23.97 -1.61 5.68
C ALA A 118 25.21 -2.45 5.33
N ILE A 119 25.04 -3.73 4.95
CA ILE A 119 26.15 -4.58 4.48
C ILE A 119 26.83 -3.95 3.28
N ALA A 120 26.05 -3.51 2.27
CA ALA A 120 26.60 -2.86 1.10
C ALA A 120 27.41 -1.61 1.45
N ALA A 121 26.91 -0.78 2.37
CA ALA A 121 27.61 0.43 2.82
C ALA A 121 28.94 0.12 3.59
N ILE A 122 28.88 -0.84 4.53
CA ILE A 122 30.05 -1.24 5.35
C ILE A 122 31.16 -1.83 4.48
N TYR A 123 30.78 -2.56 3.44
CA TYR A 123 31.72 -3.21 2.52
C TYR A 123 31.76 -2.54 1.14
N SER A 124 31.51 -1.23 1.06
CA SER A 124 31.46 -0.48 -0.18
C SER A 124 32.69 -0.73 -1.06
N GLY A 125 32.45 -1.00 -2.34
CA GLY A 125 33.46 -1.36 -3.33
C GLY A 125 34.02 -2.78 -3.23
N LYS A 126 33.53 -3.62 -2.30
CA LYS A 126 33.93 -5.03 -2.17
C LYS A 126 32.86 -5.96 -2.73
N TRP A 127 33.19 -7.26 -2.87
CA TRP A 127 32.28 -8.26 -3.43
C TRP A 127 30.93 -8.38 -2.64
N GLN A 128 30.94 -8.12 -1.33
CA GLN A 128 29.74 -8.13 -0.49
C GLN A 128 28.76 -7.03 -0.90
N ASP A 129 29.25 -5.83 -1.25
CA ASP A 129 28.43 -4.75 -1.78
C ASP A 129 27.77 -5.18 -3.09
N TYR A 130 28.54 -5.68 -4.05
CA TYR A 130 28.00 -6.13 -5.33
C TYR A 130 26.97 -7.25 -5.17
N THR A 131 27.17 -8.21 -4.27
CA THR A 131 26.22 -9.30 -4.02
C THR A 131 24.96 -8.81 -3.33
N ALA A 132 25.07 -7.95 -2.31
CA ALA A 132 23.92 -7.38 -1.64
C ALA A 132 23.07 -6.54 -2.60
N MET A 133 23.71 -5.75 -3.48
CA MET A 133 23.02 -4.96 -4.49
C MET A 133 22.42 -5.83 -5.60
N LEU A 134 23.10 -6.88 -6.05
CA LEU A 134 22.56 -7.81 -7.03
C LEU A 134 21.30 -8.49 -6.52
N VAL A 135 21.32 -9.01 -5.30
CA VAL A 135 20.15 -9.63 -4.64
C VAL A 135 19.00 -8.62 -4.52
N SER A 136 19.31 -7.39 -4.07
CA SER A 136 18.31 -6.34 -3.92
C SER A 136 17.70 -5.93 -5.25
N VAL A 137 18.50 -5.69 -6.30
CA VAL A 137 18.02 -5.28 -7.62
C VAL A 137 17.19 -6.39 -8.28
N SER A 138 17.55 -7.66 -8.04
CA SER A 138 16.76 -8.79 -8.53
C SER A 138 15.30 -8.74 -8.06
N GLY A 139 15.05 -8.25 -6.83
CA GLY A 139 13.72 -8.08 -6.26
C GLY A 139 12.86 -7.03 -7.00
N ILE A 140 13.48 -6.04 -7.66
CA ILE A 140 12.76 -5.03 -8.46
C ILE A 140 12.49 -5.56 -9.88
N SER A 141 13.41 -6.35 -10.40
CA SER A 141 13.36 -6.80 -11.80
C SER A 141 12.34 -7.90 -12.06
N ILE A 142 11.96 -8.64 -11.02
CA ILE A 142 11.01 -9.75 -11.11
C ILE A 142 9.58 -9.22 -10.90
N PRO A 143 8.64 -9.44 -11.85
CA PRO A 143 7.25 -9.09 -11.64
C PRO A 143 6.66 -9.82 -10.43
N GLN A 144 5.93 -9.09 -9.56
CA GLN A 144 5.41 -9.64 -8.30
C GLN A 144 4.55 -10.90 -8.49
N PHE A 145 3.69 -10.92 -9.50
CA PHE A 145 2.86 -12.10 -9.77
C PHE A 145 3.70 -13.32 -10.12
N TRP A 146 4.76 -13.13 -10.90
CA TRP A 146 5.66 -14.21 -11.30
C TRP A 146 6.48 -14.73 -10.12
N LEU A 147 7.00 -13.83 -9.28
CA LEU A 147 7.66 -14.20 -8.02
C LEU A 147 6.73 -15.01 -7.13
N GLY A 148 5.47 -14.58 -6.99
CA GLY A 148 4.46 -15.31 -6.22
C GLY A 148 4.22 -16.72 -6.73
N LEU A 149 4.07 -16.88 -8.05
CA LEU A 149 3.92 -18.21 -8.68
C LEU A 149 5.14 -19.09 -8.48
N LEU A 150 6.36 -18.54 -8.60
CA LEU A 150 7.59 -19.29 -8.33
C LEU A 150 7.68 -19.72 -6.86
N CYS A 151 7.31 -18.85 -5.93
CA CYS A 151 7.26 -19.18 -4.51
C CYS A 151 6.25 -20.30 -4.21
N ILE A 152 5.05 -20.23 -4.77
CA ILE A 152 4.05 -21.30 -4.67
C ILE A 152 4.61 -22.61 -5.23
N GLN A 153 5.16 -22.58 -6.46
CA GLN A 153 5.70 -23.75 -7.11
C GLN A 153 6.80 -24.42 -6.29
N LEU A 154 7.74 -23.63 -5.76
CA LEU A 154 8.88 -24.16 -5.03
C LEU A 154 8.47 -24.60 -3.62
N PHE A 155 7.92 -23.68 -2.81
CA PHE A 155 7.72 -23.92 -1.37
C PHE A 155 6.44 -24.69 -1.04
N SER A 156 5.40 -24.56 -1.86
CA SER A 156 4.14 -25.25 -1.59
C SER A 156 4.02 -26.55 -2.37
N VAL A 157 4.34 -26.56 -3.67
CA VAL A 157 4.14 -27.73 -4.53
C VAL A 157 5.30 -28.71 -4.42
N TYR A 158 6.57 -28.26 -4.63
CA TYR A 158 7.71 -29.15 -4.61
C TYR A 158 8.16 -29.55 -3.21
N LEU A 159 8.28 -28.58 -2.31
CA LEU A 159 8.79 -28.82 -0.96
C LEU A 159 7.69 -29.19 0.05
N GLY A 160 6.44 -28.79 -0.21
CA GLY A 160 5.32 -29.05 0.71
C GLY A 160 5.43 -28.33 2.07
N TRP A 161 6.24 -27.26 2.17
CA TRP A 161 6.52 -26.58 3.44
C TRP A 161 5.45 -25.60 3.84
N LEU A 162 4.85 -24.91 2.86
CA LEU A 162 3.92 -23.80 3.08
C LEU A 162 2.63 -24.01 2.27
N PRO A 163 1.51 -23.46 2.72
CA PRO A 163 0.24 -23.56 1.99
C PRO A 163 0.29 -22.80 0.68
N VAL A 164 -0.51 -23.27 -0.29
CA VAL A 164 -0.56 -22.71 -1.65
C VAL A 164 -1.26 -21.35 -1.68
N ALA A 165 -2.42 -21.23 -0.99
CA ALA A 165 -3.31 -20.09 -1.12
C ALA A 165 -4.33 -20.01 0.03
N GLY A 166 -5.00 -18.85 0.15
CA GLY A 166 -6.02 -18.58 1.14
C GLY A 166 -5.47 -18.07 2.47
N PHE A 167 -6.40 -17.67 3.35
CA PHE A 167 -6.05 -17.23 4.70
C PHE A 167 -7.15 -17.66 5.67
N THR A 168 -6.79 -18.56 6.58
CA THR A 168 -7.65 -19.06 7.67
C THR A 168 -7.24 -18.54 9.05
N GLY A 169 -6.23 -17.64 9.08
CA GLY A 169 -5.69 -17.07 10.31
C GLY A 169 -4.36 -17.70 10.77
N LYS A 170 -3.77 -18.61 9.98
CA LYS A 170 -2.48 -19.23 10.31
C LYS A 170 -1.31 -18.40 9.81
N TRP A 171 -0.28 -18.26 10.63
CA TRP A 171 0.93 -17.52 10.26
C TRP A 171 1.66 -18.08 9.03
N SER A 172 1.62 -19.42 8.83
CA SER A 172 2.24 -20.06 7.68
C SER A 172 1.64 -19.60 6.34
N GLU A 173 0.36 -19.22 6.33
CA GLU A 173 -0.36 -18.73 5.15
C GLU A 173 0.10 -17.31 4.75
N LEU A 174 0.65 -16.55 5.70
CA LEU A 174 1.09 -15.17 5.50
C LEU A 174 2.51 -15.08 4.91
N ILE A 175 3.35 -16.11 5.08
CA ILE A 175 4.79 -16.06 4.75
C ILE A 175 5.04 -15.76 3.27
N LEU A 176 4.50 -16.59 2.37
CA LEU A 176 4.73 -16.43 0.93
C LEU A 176 4.10 -15.15 0.36
N PRO A 177 2.83 -14.82 0.67
CA PRO A 177 2.24 -13.56 0.23
C PRO A 177 3.01 -12.33 0.73
N ALA A 178 3.38 -12.29 2.02
CA ALA A 178 4.14 -11.17 2.57
C ALA A 178 5.53 -11.05 1.95
N PHE A 179 6.22 -12.18 1.74
CA PHE A 179 7.52 -12.20 1.05
C PHE A 179 7.38 -11.64 -0.37
N THR A 180 6.42 -12.12 -1.12
CA THR A 180 6.18 -11.66 -2.51
C THR A 180 5.83 -10.17 -2.57
N LEU A 181 4.94 -9.72 -1.69
CA LEU A 181 4.52 -8.32 -1.64
C LEU A 181 5.69 -7.39 -1.30
N GLY A 182 6.49 -7.77 -0.33
CA GLY A 182 7.56 -6.93 0.18
C GLY A 182 8.86 -6.97 -0.63
N ALA A 183 9.04 -7.90 -1.57
CA ALA A 183 10.31 -8.11 -2.29
C ALA A 183 10.81 -6.83 -2.99
N THR A 184 9.94 -6.14 -3.73
CA THR A 184 10.27 -4.89 -4.41
C THR A 184 10.60 -3.78 -3.41
N VAL A 185 9.84 -3.70 -2.32
CA VAL A 185 10.07 -2.70 -1.26
C VAL A 185 11.39 -2.96 -0.55
N ALA A 186 11.73 -4.22 -0.26
CA ALA A 186 13.02 -4.58 0.35
C ALA A 186 14.20 -4.12 -0.52
N ALA A 187 14.09 -4.28 -1.82
CA ALA A 187 15.10 -3.84 -2.77
C ALA A 187 15.26 -2.30 -2.81
N ILE A 188 14.14 -1.58 -2.82
CA ILE A 188 14.15 -0.11 -2.74
C ILE A 188 14.77 0.35 -1.41
N MET A 189 14.36 -0.28 -0.30
CA MET A 189 14.89 0.02 1.03
C MET A 189 16.37 -0.25 1.14
N ALA A 190 16.89 -1.32 0.54
CA ALA A 190 18.32 -1.64 0.55
C ALA A 190 19.14 -0.56 -0.18
N ARG A 191 18.71 -0.14 -1.36
CA ARG A 191 19.38 0.93 -2.12
C ARG A 191 19.33 2.27 -1.39
N PHE A 192 18.18 2.60 -0.82
CA PHE A 192 18.01 3.84 -0.07
C PHE A 192 18.84 3.84 1.21
N THR A 193 18.90 2.71 1.92
CA THR A 193 19.73 2.55 3.13
C THR A 193 21.22 2.68 2.79
N LEU A 194 21.67 2.07 1.69
CA LEU A 194 23.04 2.23 1.21
C LEU A 194 23.38 3.70 0.98
N SER A 195 22.56 4.42 0.20
CA SER A 195 22.79 5.84 -0.07
C SER A 195 22.83 6.66 1.20
N ALA A 196 21.80 6.54 2.05
CA ALA A 196 21.74 7.28 3.31
C ALA A 196 22.92 6.98 4.26
N PHE A 197 23.43 5.76 4.20
CA PHE A 197 24.59 5.38 5.01
C PHE A 197 25.89 6.02 4.48
N LEU A 198 26.10 6.01 3.15
CA LEU A 198 27.26 6.62 2.50
C LEU A 198 27.26 8.15 2.72
N ASP A 199 26.11 8.80 2.55
CA ASP A 199 25.97 10.24 2.80
C ASP A 199 26.42 10.62 4.22
N VAL A 200 26.01 9.83 5.22
CA VAL A 200 26.41 10.03 6.63
C VAL A 200 27.90 9.77 6.84
N LEU A 201 28.49 8.80 6.16
CA LEU A 201 29.92 8.49 6.30
C LEU A 201 30.84 9.60 5.78
N ASP A 202 30.36 10.44 4.87
CA ASP A 202 31.08 11.58 4.30
C ASP A 202 30.96 12.84 5.16
N GLU A 203 30.17 12.83 6.24
CA GLU A 203 29.98 13.97 7.14
C GLU A 203 31.22 14.27 7.99
N GLU A 204 31.48 15.56 8.25
CA GLU A 204 32.66 16.02 8.98
C GLU A 204 32.79 15.49 10.42
N TYR A 205 31.65 15.26 11.09
CA TYR A 205 31.64 14.69 12.44
C TYR A 205 32.12 13.24 12.49
N ILE A 206 31.96 12.48 11.42
CA ILE A 206 32.48 11.13 11.26
C ILE A 206 34.04 11.18 11.16
N SER A 207 34.54 12.06 10.33
CA SER A 207 36.01 12.30 10.22
C SER A 207 36.58 12.73 11.55
N THR A 208 35.90 13.60 12.28
CA THR A 208 36.29 14.03 13.64
C THR A 208 36.29 12.85 14.64
N ALA A 209 35.30 11.97 14.58
CA ALA A 209 35.25 10.78 15.45
C ALA A 209 36.45 9.86 15.19
N ARG A 210 36.78 9.61 13.90
CA ARG A 210 37.97 8.82 13.52
C ARG A 210 39.24 9.47 13.99
N ALA A 211 39.41 10.80 13.86
CA ALA A 211 40.58 11.55 14.32
C ALA A 211 40.76 11.47 15.84
N LYS A 212 39.66 11.34 16.62
CA LYS A 212 39.67 11.12 18.08
C LYS A 212 40.00 9.70 18.50
N GLY A 213 40.27 8.77 17.55
CA GLY A 213 40.63 7.38 17.83
C GLY A 213 39.45 6.47 18.16
N VAL A 214 38.23 6.87 17.80
CA VAL A 214 37.05 6.00 17.94
C VAL A 214 37.21 4.81 16.99
N SER A 215 36.97 3.60 17.48
CA SER A 215 37.05 2.37 16.65
C SER A 215 36.06 2.40 15.48
N GLU A 216 36.47 1.88 14.32
CA GLU A 216 35.64 1.89 13.11
C GLU A 216 34.28 1.21 13.34
N THR A 217 34.23 0.13 14.10
CA THR A 217 32.97 -0.53 14.49
C THR A 217 32.03 0.43 15.23
N MET A 218 32.57 1.25 16.15
CA MET A 218 31.76 2.22 16.88
C MET A 218 31.34 3.39 15.98
N VAL A 219 32.20 3.84 15.07
CA VAL A 219 31.86 4.84 14.05
C VAL A 219 30.70 4.34 13.20
N MET A 220 30.75 3.11 12.71
CA MET A 220 29.72 2.52 11.85
C MET A 220 28.38 2.36 12.58
N TRP A 221 28.36 1.69 13.74
CA TRP A 221 27.09 1.32 14.38
C TRP A 221 26.49 2.45 15.23
N LYS A 222 27.29 3.23 15.93
CA LYS A 222 26.80 4.25 16.85
C LYS A 222 26.63 5.62 16.19
N HIS A 223 27.54 6.00 15.28
CA HIS A 223 27.52 7.31 14.65
C HIS A 223 26.88 7.30 13.28
N ALA A 224 27.24 6.38 12.38
CA ALA A 224 26.72 6.36 11.03
C ALA A 224 25.33 5.71 10.95
N PHE A 225 25.17 4.47 11.41
CA PHE A 225 23.91 3.73 11.29
C PHE A 225 22.72 4.46 11.95
N ARG A 226 22.90 4.96 13.15
CA ARG A 226 21.84 5.68 13.86
C ARG A 226 21.31 6.88 13.09
N ASN A 227 22.22 7.66 12.47
CA ASN A 227 21.85 8.84 11.73
C ASN A 227 21.29 8.50 10.34
N ALA A 228 21.83 7.48 9.69
CA ALA A 228 21.32 6.96 8.43
C ALA A 228 19.88 6.40 8.54
N LEU A 229 19.46 5.92 9.73
CA LEU A 229 18.09 5.44 9.93
C LEU A 229 17.04 6.56 9.88
N ILE A 230 17.39 7.82 10.11
CA ILE A 230 16.41 8.92 10.11
C ILE A 230 15.71 9.05 8.75
N PRO A 231 16.40 9.23 7.62
CA PRO A 231 15.75 9.24 6.31
C PRO A 231 15.12 7.88 5.94
N VAL A 232 15.69 6.77 6.42
CA VAL A 232 15.14 5.42 6.16
C VAL A 232 13.75 5.26 6.77
N ILE A 233 13.51 5.73 8.00
CA ILE A 233 12.18 5.69 8.64
C ILE A 233 11.15 6.47 7.83
N THR A 234 11.54 7.62 7.27
CA THR A 234 10.66 8.40 6.40
C THR A 234 10.29 7.60 5.14
N MET A 235 11.29 6.94 4.54
CA MET A 235 11.06 6.10 3.35
C MET A 235 10.14 4.90 3.65
N VAL A 236 10.24 4.29 4.84
CA VAL A 236 9.32 3.22 5.29
C VAL A 236 7.87 3.68 5.19
N GLY A 237 7.56 4.87 5.68
CA GLY A 237 6.21 5.39 5.65
C GLY A 237 5.68 5.58 4.22
N LEU A 238 6.49 6.16 3.33
CA LEU A 238 6.13 6.32 1.92
C LEU A 238 5.88 4.97 1.24
N GLN A 239 6.75 3.99 1.49
CA GLN A 239 6.63 2.66 0.91
C GLN A 239 5.43 1.87 1.44
N PHE A 240 4.96 2.15 2.65
CA PHE A 240 3.74 1.51 3.17
C PHE A 240 2.50 1.87 2.35
N GLY A 241 2.38 3.12 1.90
CA GLY A 241 1.32 3.53 0.99
C GLY A 241 1.33 2.76 -0.34
N PHE A 242 2.52 2.54 -0.92
CA PHE A 242 2.69 1.74 -2.13
C PHE A 242 2.36 0.26 -1.92
N LEU A 243 2.69 -0.31 -0.76
CA LEU A 243 2.36 -1.70 -0.43
C LEU A 243 0.87 -1.97 -0.46
N LEU A 244 0.06 -1.05 0.04
CA LEU A 244 -1.40 -1.19 0.00
C LEU A 244 -1.93 -1.27 -1.43
N GLY A 245 -1.43 -0.42 -2.33
CA GLY A 245 -1.79 -0.48 -3.76
C GLY A 245 -1.26 -1.75 -4.45
N GLY A 246 -0.03 -2.17 -4.13
CA GLY A 246 0.60 -3.37 -4.68
C GLY A 246 0.01 -4.69 -4.19
N SER A 247 -0.73 -4.68 -3.08
CA SER A 247 -1.34 -5.88 -2.51
C SER A 247 -2.36 -6.54 -3.44
N VAL A 248 -3.01 -5.78 -4.33
CA VAL A 248 -4.04 -6.26 -5.27
C VAL A 248 -3.57 -7.48 -6.07
N VAL A 249 -2.37 -7.41 -6.64
CA VAL A 249 -1.80 -8.49 -7.45
C VAL A 249 -1.48 -9.72 -6.59
N VAL A 250 -0.84 -9.50 -5.45
CA VAL A 250 -0.44 -10.58 -4.54
C VAL A 250 -1.65 -11.26 -3.91
N GLU A 251 -2.64 -10.48 -3.49
CA GLU A 251 -3.90 -11.01 -2.94
C GLU A 251 -4.64 -11.89 -3.98
N THR A 252 -4.58 -11.50 -5.26
CA THR A 252 -5.18 -12.29 -6.34
C THR A 252 -4.42 -13.60 -6.56
N VAL A 253 -3.09 -13.56 -6.64
CA VAL A 253 -2.24 -14.74 -6.87
C VAL A 253 -2.39 -15.79 -5.76
N PHE A 254 -2.39 -15.32 -4.50
CA PHE A 254 -2.50 -16.20 -3.33
C PHE A 254 -3.94 -16.45 -2.87
N ALA A 255 -4.95 -16.05 -3.64
CA ALA A 255 -6.36 -16.11 -3.25
C ALA A 255 -6.61 -15.57 -1.82
N TRP A 256 -5.90 -14.51 -1.45
CA TRP A 256 -5.98 -13.84 -0.16
C TRP A 256 -7.32 -13.10 -0.03
N PRO A 257 -8.06 -13.24 1.09
CA PRO A 257 -9.39 -12.65 1.22
C PRO A 257 -9.33 -11.16 1.61
N GLY A 258 -8.60 -10.36 0.83
CA GLY A 258 -8.37 -8.95 1.10
C GLY A 258 -9.16 -8.00 0.21
N LEU A 259 -8.93 -6.70 0.42
CA LEU A 259 -9.56 -5.60 -0.32
C LEU A 259 -9.13 -5.54 -1.78
N GLY A 260 -7.85 -5.85 -2.07
CA GLY A 260 -7.30 -5.79 -3.41
C GLY A 260 -7.91 -6.86 -4.33
N ARG A 261 -8.02 -8.09 -3.85
CA ARG A 261 -8.73 -9.16 -4.57
C ARG A 261 -10.19 -8.79 -4.77
N TYR A 262 -10.85 -8.25 -3.76
CA TYR A 262 -12.24 -7.80 -3.85
C TYR A 262 -12.41 -6.68 -4.89
N MET A 263 -11.42 -5.79 -5.04
CA MET A 263 -11.42 -4.79 -6.10
C MET A 263 -11.42 -5.43 -7.49
N ILE A 264 -10.57 -6.43 -7.74
CA ILE A 264 -10.55 -7.15 -9.04
C ILE A 264 -11.88 -7.84 -9.31
N GLU A 265 -12.46 -8.50 -8.30
CA GLU A 265 -13.78 -9.13 -8.41
C GLU A 265 -14.88 -8.09 -8.72
N ALA A 266 -14.85 -6.93 -8.06
CA ALA A 266 -15.79 -5.85 -8.30
C ALA A 266 -15.66 -5.23 -9.71
N VAL A 267 -14.42 -5.09 -10.22
CA VAL A 267 -14.17 -4.64 -11.60
C VAL A 267 -14.79 -5.63 -12.61
N ALA A 268 -14.56 -6.93 -12.40
CA ALA A 268 -15.05 -7.97 -13.32
C ALA A 268 -16.58 -7.98 -13.47
N VAL A 269 -17.30 -7.66 -12.38
CA VAL A 269 -18.77 -7.61 -12.35
C VAL A 269 -19.33 -6.19 -12.37
N ARG A 270 -18.47 -5.17 -12.48
CA ARG A 270 -18.85 -3.74 -12.52
C ARG A 270 -19.70 -3.31 -11.32
N ASP A 271 -19.29 -3.74 -10.15
CA ASP A 271 -19.96 -3.37 -8.89
C ASP A 271 -19.58 -1.94 -8.49
N TYR A 272 -20.30 -0.95 -9.02
CA TYR A 272 -19.98 0.46 -8.89
C TYR A 272 -19.92 0.95 -7.44
N PRO A 273 -20.88 0.64 -6.55
CA PRO A 273 -20.77 1.05 -5.15
C PRO A 273 -19.50 0.51 -4.47
N VAL A 274 -19.15 -0.75 -4.71
CA VAL A 274 -17.95 -1.38 -4.17
C VAL A 274 -16.69 -0.70 -4.72
N LEU A 275 -16.62 -0.44 -6.03
CA LEU A 275 -15.47 0.21 -6.65
C LEU A 275 -15.25 1.63 -6.13
N GLN A 276 -16.31 2.42 -6.01
CA GLN A 276 -16.24 3.78 -5.45
C GLN A 276 -15.74 3.76 -4.01
N ALA A 277 -16.29 2.88 -3.19
CA ALA A 277 -15.89 2.74 -1.80
C ALA A 277 -14.44 2.28 -1.64
N LEU A 278 -13.97 1.32 -2.45
CA LEU A 278 -12.58 0.86 -2.45
C LEU A 278 -11.60 1.94 -2.89
N LEU A 279 -11.90 2.67 -3.97
CA LEU A 279 -11.06 3.77 -4.44
C LEU A 279 -10.91 4.87 -3.38
N LEU A 280 -12.01 5.24 -2.72
CA LEU A 280 -11.98 6.20 -1.61
C LEU A 280 -11.19 5.66 -0.41
N LEU A 281 -11.41 4.40 -0.04
CA LEU A 281 -10.74 3.77 1.10
C LEU A 281 -9.21 3.70 0.88
N TYR A 282 -8.75 3.26 -0.29
CA TYR A 282 -7.32 3.25 -0.62
C TYR A 282 -6.71 4.66 -0.63
N SER A 283 -7.42 5.62 -1.20
CA SER A 283 -6.96 7.00 -1.23
C SER A 283 -6.91 7.60 0.18
N PHE A 284 -7.91 7.35 1.01
CA PHE A 284 -7.91 7.76 2.41
C PHE A 284 -6.72 7.16 3.16
N HIS A 285 -6.43 5.85 3.00
CA HIS A 285 -5.28 5.22 3.62
C HIS A 285 -3.97 5.85 3.18
N PHE A 286 -3.79 6.06 1.87
CA PHE A 286 -2.59 6.68 1.35
C PHE A 286 -2.35 8.07 1.96
N VAL A 287 -3.38 8.90 1.99
CA VAL A 287 -3.32 10.25 2.57
C VAL A 287 -3.09 10.21 4.07
N PHE A 288 -3.76 9.30 4.78
CA PHE A 288 -3.62 9.13 6.22
C PHE A 288 -2.21 8.65 6.61
N ILE A 289 -1.65 7.70 5.87
CA ILE A 289 -0.28 7.23 6.09
C ILE A 289 0.72 8.37 5.85
N ASN A 290 0.56 9.14 4.76
CA ASN A 290 1.41 10.29 4.50
C ASN A 290 1.31 11.33 5.63
N LEU A 291 0.12 11.56 6.19
CA LEU A 291 -0.04 12.43 7.37
C LEU A 291 0.77 11.91 8.57
N ILE A 292 0.69 10.61 8.83
CA ILE A 292 1.47 9.98 9.91
C ILE A 292 2.97 10.18 9.67
N VAL A 293 3.44 9.94 8.44
CA VAL A 293 4.85 10.12 8.05
C VAL A 293 5.30 11.57 8.24
N ASP A 294 4.49 12.54 7.79
CA ASP A 294 4.75 13.96 7.97
C ASP A 294 4.86 14.34 9.45
N MET A 295 4.01 13.75 10.30
CA MET A 295 4.06 13.97 11.75
C MET A 295 5.32 13.38 12.38
N PHE A 296 5.72 12.16 11.98
CA PHE A 296 6.98 11.56 12.42
C PHE A 296 8.18 12.39 11.96
N TYR A 297 8.17 12.86 10.72
CA TYR A 297 9.24 13.72 10.20
C TYR A 297 9.38 15.03 10.99
N ALA A 298 8.26 15.69 11.29
CA ALA A 298 8.23 16.90 12.13
C ALA A 298 8.65 16.65 13.59
N LEU A 299 8.56 15.41 14.10
CA LEU A 299 9.07 15.02 15.41
C LEU A 299 10.59 14.83 15.40
N ILE A 300 11.15 14.27 14.33
CA ILE A 300 12.57 13.93 14.20
C ILE A 300 13.39 15.18 13.81
N ASN A 301 12.87 15.99 12.87
CA ASN A 301 13.54 17.22 12.44
C ASN A 301 12.78 18.46 12.92
N PRO A 302 13.26 19.14 14.00
CA PRO A 302 12.58 20.31 14.56
C PRO A 302 12.63 21.56 13.66
N GLU A 303 13.49 21.64 12.65
CA GLU A 303 13.60 22.80 11.75
C GLU A 303 12.31 23.02 10.93
N ILE A 304 11.64 21.94 10.55
CA ILE A 304 10.39 21.95 9.76
C ILE A 304 9.21 22.56 10.55
N ARG A 305 9.32 22.73 11.86
CA ARG A 305 8.25 23.28 12.69
C ARG A 305 8.05 24.79 12.50
N TYR A 306 8.99 25.47 11.90
CA TYR A 306 9.02 26.94 11.83
C TYR A 306 8.64 27.49 10.44
N GLU A 307 8.47 26.64 9.44
CA GLU A 307 7.87 27.00 8.14
C GLU A 307 6.35 26.68 8.10
#